data_799d36293cc1380b40f1a463aeebec6a
#
_entry.id   799d36293cc1380b40f1a463aeebec6a
#
_cell.length_a   1.000
_cell.length_b   1.000
_cell.length_c   1.000
_cell.angle_alpha   90.00
_cell.angle_beta   90.00
_cell.angle_gamma   90.00
#
_symmetry.space_group_name_H-M   'P 1'
#
loop_
_entity.id
_entity.type
_entity.pdbx_description
1 polymer ?
#
loop_
_entity_poly.entity_id
_entity_poly.type
_entity_poly.pdbx_seq_one_letter_code
_entity_poly.pdbx_strand_id
1 'polypeptide(L)'
;MESFENKIAVVTGGGTGMGRELVLQLAKANCNVSMCDVIEENMDQTMDLATSINPNVKITKHVCDVSIKDQVEKFRDDVLSEQQSDSINLLFNNAGIGGGQSFIKSDIEEWEKVFAVCWYGVYFCSRAFMDALIKSDEGHLINTSSVNGFWASLGDGVPHTSYSAAKFAVKGFSEALLNDFKVNAPHLNVSLVMPGHIGTDISQNTGIILGKRPEDLDENELQLMKE
;
A
#
# COMPACT_ATOMS: atom_id res chain seq x y z
N MET A 1 12.96 10.69 12.37
CA MET A 1 13.34 9.29 12.79
C MET A 1 14.76 9.04 12.37
N GLU A 2 15.65 8.82 13.33
CA GLU A 2 17.09 8.60 13.07
C GLU A 2 17.44 7.11 12.97
N SER A 3 16.63 6.24 13.59
CA SER A 3 16.80 4.79 13.58
C SER A 3 15.47 4.08 13.49
N PHE A 4 15.46 2.93 12.82
CA PHE A 4 14.31 2.02 12.75
C PHE A 4 14.40 0.87 13.78
N GLU A 5 15.51 0.80 14.53
CA GLU A 5 15.74 -0.25 15.51
C GLU A 5 14.65 -0.27 16.58
N ASN A 6 14.07 -1.44 16.82
CA ASN A 6 12.96 -1.70 17.76
C ASN A 6 11.66 -0.92 17.43
N LYS A 7 11.56 -0.29 16.29
CA LYS A 7 10.31 0.34 15.82
C LYS A 7 9.38 -0.75 15.26
N ILE A 8 8.10 -0.41 15.16
CA ILE A 8 7.07 -1.25 14.54
C ILE A 8 6.57 -0.57 13.27
N ALA A 9 6.68 -1.26 12.15
CA ALA A 9 6.20 -0.83 10.86
C ALA A 9 5.02 -1.69 10.39
N VAL A 10 4.03 -1.05 9.79
CA VAL A 10 2.93 -1.70 9.09
C VAL A 10 3.07 -1.40 7.60
N VAL A 11 3.04 -2.44 6.76
CA VAL A 11 3.19 -2.33 5.29
C VAL A 11 2.01 -3.00 4.60
N THR A 12 1.20 -2.23 3.88
CA THR A 12 0.14 -2.79 3.04
C THR A 12 0.66 -3.13 1.65
N GLY A 13 0.18 -4.23 1.05
CA GLY A 13 0.74 -4.73 -0.21
C GLY A 13 2.15 -5.26 -0.06
N GLY A 14 2.44 -5.96 1.05
CA GLY A 14 3.78 -6.45 1.41
C GLY A 14 4.22 -7.72 0.69
N GLY A 15 3.37 -8.31 -0.13
CA GLY A 15 3.64 -9.59 -0.78
C GLY A 15 4.62 -9.52 -1.94
N THR A 16 4.63 -8.43 -2.72
CA THR A 16 5.48 -8.28 -3.91
C THR A 16 5.97 -6.85 -4.11
N GLY A 17 6.79 -6.64 -5.13
CA GLY A 17 7.22 -5.33 -5.63
C GLY A 17 7.80 -4.42 -4.54
N MET A 18 7.38 -3.15 -4.55
CA MET A 18 7.86 -2.16 -3.57
C MET A 18 7.53 -2.53 -2.13
N GLY A 19 6.36 -3.14 -1.88
CA GLY A 19 5.96 -3.55 -0.53
C GLY A 19 6.89 -4.63 0.03
N ARG A 20 7.23 -5.63 -0.77
CA ARG A 20 8.23 -6.64 -0.40
C ARG A 20 9.56 -5.99 -0.06
N GLU A 21 10.07 -5.12 -0.93
CA GLU A 21 11.35 -4.44 -0.70
C GLU A 21 11.33 -3.59 0.58
N LEU A 22 10.23 -2.91 0.89
CA LEU A 22 10.05 -2.20 2.16
C LEU A 22 10.19 -3.14 3.35
N VAL A 23 9.50 -4.28 3.32
CA VAL A 23 9.59 -5.29 4.40
C VAL A 23 11.03 -5.78 4.59
N LEU A 24 11.73 -6.11 3.49
CA LEU A 24 13.11 -6.59 3.56
C LEU A 24 14.08 -5.54 4.10
N GLN A 25 13.96 -4.28 3.67
CA GLN A 25 14.81 -3.19 4.12
C GLN A 25 14.54 -2.82 5.59
N LEU A 26 13.28 -2.83 6.01
CA LEU A 26 12.89 -2.60 7.41
C LEU A 26 13.43 -3.72 8.32
N ALA A 27 13.30 -4.98 7.92
CA ALA A 27 13.87 -6.11 8.65
C ALA A 27 15.40 -5.98 8.79
N LYS A 28 16.10 -5.61 7.71
CA LYS A 28 17.54 -5.33 7.73
C LYS A 28 17.91 -4.18 8.67
N ALA A 29 17.02 -3.21 8.85
CA ALA A 29 17.19 -2.06 9.75
C ALA A 29 16.76 -2.33 11.19
N ASN A 30 16.57 -3.60 11.59
CA ASN A 30 16.12 -4.02 12.92
C ASN A 30 14.72 -3.52 13.32
N CYS A 31 13.83 -3.31 12.33
CA CYS A 31 12.45 -2.93 12.56
C CYS A 31 11.54 -4.17 12.59
N ASN A 32 10.62 -4.24 13.53
CA ASN A 32 9.55 -5.23 13.51
C ASN A 32 8.54 -4.84 12.43
N VAL A 33 8.03 -5.79 11.65
CA VAL A 33 7.15 -5.50 10.52
C VAL A 33 5.90 -6.37 10.55
N SER A 34 4.75 -5.74 10.42
CA SER A 34 3.48 -6.40 10.11
C SER A 34 3.07 -6.04 8.69
N MET A 35 2.90 -7.04 7.83
CA MET A 35 2.47 -6.80 6.46
C MET A 35 1.10 -7.37 6.20
N CYS A 36 0.36 -6.79 5.23
CA CYS A 36 -0.81 -7.42 4.66
C CYS A 36 -0.77 -7.42 3.13
N ASP A 37 -1.45 -8.40 2.57
CA ASP A 37 -1.71 -8.55 1.13
C ASP A 37 -2.96 -9.43 0.94
N VAL A 38 -3.50 -9.48 -0.27
CA VAL A 38 -4.60 -10.40 -0.62
C VAL A 38 -4.11 -11.76 -1.10
N ILE A 39 -2.83 -11.87 -1.49
CA ILE A 39 -2.21 -13.10 -1.99
C ILE A 39 -1.26 -13.63 -0.91
N GLU A 40 -1.70 -14.67 -0.20
CA GLU A 40 -0.98 -15.22 0.95
C GLU A 40 0.39 -15.78 0.57
N GLU A 41 0.47 -16.52 -0.53
CA GLU A 41 1.72 -17.14 -1.01
C GLU A 41 2.84 -16.12 -1.28
N ASN A 42 2.47 -14.93 -1.73
CA ASN A 42 3.41 -13.84 -1.93
C ASN A 42 3.99 -13.32 -0.60
N MET A 43 3.15 -13.27 0.43
CA MET A 43 3.59 -12.89 1.78
C MET A 43 4.45 -13.97 2.43
N ASP A 44 4.19 -15.26 2.19
CA ASP A 44 5.05 -16.36 2.65
C ASP A 44 6.48 -16.19 2.14
N GLN A 45 6.63 -15.96 0.84
CA GLN A 45 7.95 -15.69 0.24
C GLN A 45 8.63 -14.46 0.87
N THR A 46 7.87 -13.38 1.07
CA THR A 46 8.41 -12.15 1.68
C THR A 46 8.85 -12.40 3.12
N MET A 47 8.07 -13.14 3.90
CA MET A 47 8.39 -13.50 5.28
C MET A 47 9.66 -14.36 5.37
N ASP A 48 9.79 -15.37 4.51
CA ASP A 48 10.98 -16.23 4.46
C ASP A 48 12.25 -15.43 4.14
N LEU A 49 12.16 -14.54 3.14
CA LEU A 49 13.27 -13.66 2.77
C LEU A 49 13.64 -12.71 3.92
N ALA A 50 12.65 -12.04 4.53
CA ALA A 50 12.89 -11.11 5.63
C ALA A 50 13.48 -11.80 6.86
N THR A 51 12.98 -12.98 7.22
CA THR A 51 13.50 -13.80 8.33
C THR A 51 14.93 -14.26 8.05
N SER A 52 15.24 -14.60 6.79
CA SER A 52 16.61 -14.96 6.40
C SER A 52 17.59 -13.78 6.51
N ILE A 53 17.12 -12.55 6.25
CA ILE A 53 17.92 -11.33 6.40
C ILE A 53 18.16 -11.02 7.89
N ASN A 54 17.12 -11.09 8.72
CA ASN A 54 17.23 -10.80 10.14
C ASN A 54 16.25 -11.66 10.97
N PRO A 55 16.71 -12.76 11.57
CA PRO A 55 15.87 -13.63 12.38
C PRO A 55 15.47 -13.04 13.75
N ASN A 56 16.04 -11.90 14.13
CA ASN A 56 15.78 -11.28 15.44
C ASN A 56 14.60 -10.30 15.42
N VAL A 57 14.13 -9.90 14.26
CA VAL A 57 12.96 -9.02 14.14
C VAL A 57 11.68 -9.84 14.01
N LYS A 58 10.61 -9.31 14.54
CA LYS A 58 9.30 -9.93 14.44
C LYS A 58 8.62 -9.52 13.14
N ILE A 59 8.38 -10.51 12.28
CA ILE A 59 7.62 -10.32 11.02
C ILE A 59 6.28 -11.04 11.16
N THR A 60 5.17 -10.36 10.87
CA THR A 60 3.84 -10.95 10.82
C THR A 60 3.17 -10.70 9.47
N LYS A 61 2.30 -11.62 9.03
CA LYS A 61 1.58 -11.53 7.76
C LYS A 61 0.08 -11.69 7.99
N HIS A 62 -0.73 -10.95 7.24
CA HIS A 62 -2.18 -10.94 7.40
C HIS A 62 -2.85 -10.87 6.03
N VAL A 63 -3.79 -11.77 5.74
CA VAL A 63 -4.61 -11.67 4.52
C VAL A 63 -5.64 -10.56 4.74
N CYS A 64 -5.56 -9.50 3.95
CA CYS A 64 -6.43 -8.34 4.07
C CYS A 64 -6.62 -7.62 2.73
N ASP A 65 -7.86 -7.48 2.31
CA ASP A 65 -8.24 -6.55 1.26
C ASP A 65 -8.44 -5.16 1.86
N VAL A 66 -7.51 -4.26 1.57
CA VAL A 66 -7.52 -2.89 2.11
C VAL A 66 -8.73 -2.05 1.66
N SER A 67 -9.43 -2.46 0.60
CA SER A 67 -10.68 -1.83 0.16
C SER A 67 -11.88 -2.17 1.03
N ILE A 68 -11.74 -3.12 1.98
CA ILE A 68 -12.81 -3.58 2.87
C ILE A 68 -12.51 -3.13 4.30
N LYS A 69 -13.29 -2.15 4.78
CA LYS A 69 -13.07 -1.49 6.07
C LYS A 69 -12.94 -2.48 7.24
N ASP A 70 -13.86 -3.44 7.35
CA ASP A 70 -13.89 -4.40 8.46
C ASP A 70 -12.64 -5.31 8.47
N GLN A 71 -12.09 -5.65 7.30
CA GLN A 71 -10.84 -6.40 7.22
C GLN A 71 -9.64 -5.55 7.68
N VAL A 72 -9.64 -4.26 7.36
CA VAL A 72 -8.60 -3.33 7.82
C VAL A 72 -8.66 -3.13 9.34
N GLU A 73 -9.86 -3.02 9.91
CA GLU A 73 -10.03 -2.90 11.37
C GLU A 73 -9.55 -4.17 12.07
N LYS A 74 -9.90 -5.35 11.55
CA LYS A 74 -9.38 -6.63 12.06
C LYS A 74 -7.86 -6.72 11.93
N PHE A 75 -7.30 -6.34 10.78
CA PHE A 75 -5.86 -6.31 10.55
C PHE A 75 -5.14 -5.45 11.59
N ARG A 76 -5.66 -4.26 11.90
CA ARG A 76 -5.11 -3.42 12.96
C ARG A 76 -5.10 -4.14 14.31
N ASP A 77 -6.21 -4.77 14.70
CA ASP A 77 -6.33 -5.45 15.99
C ASP A 77 -5.35 -6.63 16.10
N ASP A 78 -5.24 -7.43 15.03
CA ASP A 78 -4.29 -8.54 14.92
C ASP A 78 -2.84 -8.02 15.05
N VAL A 79 -2.48 -6.95 14.33
CA VAL A 79 -1.14 -6.32 14.40
C VAL A 79 -0.80 -5.90 15.83
N LEU A 80 -1.65 -5.12 16.48
CA LEU A 80 -1.39 -4.63 17.83
C LEU A 80 -1.27 -5.78 18.84
N SER A 81 -2.12 -6.79 18.73
CA SER A 81 -2.06 -7.99 19.56
C SER A 81 -0.78 -8.79 19.32
N GLU A 82 -0.44 -9.08 18.08
CA GLU A 82 0.74 -9.88 17.76
C GLU A 82 2.03 -9.14 18.06
N GLN A 83 2.13 -7.86 17.77
CA GLN A 83 3.29 -7.04 18.12
C GLN A 83 3.39 -6.78 19.64
N GLN A 84 2.33 -7.09 20.40
CA GLN A 84 2.25 -6.85 21.85
C GLN A 84 2.48 -5.37 22.19
N SER A 85 1.89 -4.48 21.39
CA SER A 85 2.04 -3.03 21.51
C SER A 85 0.69 -2.35 21.25
N ASP A 86 0.45 -1.22 21.87
CA ASP A 86 -0.70 -0.36 21.57
C ASP A 86 -0.34 0.81 20.63
N SER A 87 0.91 0.82 20.14
CA SER A 87 1.43 1.84 19.23
C SER A 87 2.19 1.23 18.05
N ILE A 88 2.27 1.97 16.95
CA ILE A 88 3.14 1.70 15.80
C ILE A 88 3.90 2.97 15.43
N ASN A 89 5.07 2.83 14.82
CA ASN A 89 5.89 3.97 14.42
C ASN A 89 5.76 4.32 12.94
N LEU A 90 5.50 3.35 12.09
CA LEU A 90 5.48 3.53 10.64
C LEU A 90 4.24 2.86 10.05
N LEU A 91 3.51 3.60 9.21
CA LEU A 91 2.44 3.05 8.38
C LEU A 91 2.73 3.36 6.92
N PHE A 92 3.02 2.31 6.15
CA PHE A 92 3.18 2.39 4.70
C PHE A 92 1.89 1.97 4.01
N ASN A 93 1.10 2.92 3.57
CA ASN A 93 -0.03 2.71 2.68
C ASN A 93 0.50 2.53 1.26
N ASN A 94 0.97 1.32 0.97
CA ASN A 94 1.61 0.98 -0.30
C ASN A 94 0.72 0.12 -1.21
N ALA A 95 -0.23 -0.63 -0.66
CA ALA A 95 -1.14 -1.44 -1.46
C ALA A 95 -1.79 -0.64 -2.60
N GLY A 96 -1.82 -1.23 -3.76
CA GLY A 96 -2.42 -0.63 -4.94
C GLY A 96 -2.45 -1.64 -6.09
N ILE A 97 -3.40 -1.44 -6.99
CA ILE A 97 -3.50 -2.18 -8.24
C ILE A 97 -3.45 -1.20 -9.39
N GLY A 98 -2.92 -1.64 -10.53
CA GLY A 98 -2.91 -0.89 -11.76
C GLY A 98 -4.31 -0.79 -12.36
N GLY A 99 -4.41 -0.10 -13.46
CA GLY A 99 -5.67 -0.07 -14.18
C GLY A 99 -5.65 0.91 -15.35
N GLY A 100 -5.85 0.36 -16.54
CA GLY A 100 -6.05 1.13 -17.77
C GLY A 100 -7.53 1.40 -18.03
N GLN A 101 -8.33 1.58 -16.97
CA GLN A 101 -9.77 1.64 -17.09
C GLN A 101 -10.23 2.86 -17.85
N SER A 102 -10.92 2.58 -18.94
CA SER A 102 -11.68 3.56 -19.70
C SER A 102 -13.00 3.85 -18.99
N PHE A 103 -13.29 5.09 -18.69
CA PHE A 103 -14.59 5.48 -18.13
C PHE A 103 -15.78 5.13 -19.06
N ILE A 104 -15.51 4.96 -20.36
CA ILE A 104 -16.53 4.67 -21.38
C ILE A 104 -16.69 3.16 -21.62
N LYS A 105 -15.59 2.38 -21.51
CA LYS A 105 -15.56 0.99 -21.96
C LYS A 105 -15.47 -0.02 -20.82
N SER A 106 -14.89 0.35 -19.67
CA SER A 106 -14.70 -0.57 -18.55
C SER A 106 -15.98 -0.77 -17.77
N ASP A 107 -16.12 -1.95 -17.18
CA ASP A 107 -17.19 -2.23 -16.26
C ASP A 107 -17.07 -1.34 -15.01
N ILE A 108 -18.22 -0.98 -14.46
CA ILE A 108 -18.29 -0.08 -13.30
C ILE A 108 -17.62 -0.70 -12.08
N GLU A 109 -17.78 -2.00 -11.90
CA GLU A 109 -17.22 -2.78 -10.79
C GLU A 109 -15.69 -2.78 -10.82
N GLU A 110 -15.09 -2.90 -12.00
CA GLU A 110 -13.64 -2.83 -12.18
C GLU A 110 -13.13 -1.42 -11.85
N TRP A 111 -13.80 -0.40 -12.37
CA TRP A 111 -13.46 0.99 -12.10
C TRP A 111 -13.51 1.31 -10.60
N GLU A 112 -14.60 0.91 -9.96
CA GLU A 112 -14.82 1.10 -8.52
C GLU A 112 -13.81 0.31 -7.67
N LYS A 113 -13.45 -0.92 -8.07
CA LYS A 113 -12.46 -1.75 -7.37
C LYS A 113 -11.08 -1.09 -7.36
N VAL A 114 -10.61 -0.59 -8.52
CA VAL A 114 -9.33 0.11 -8.59
C VAL A 114 -9.33 1.36 -7.71
N PHE A 115 -10.40 2.15 -7.79
CA PHE A 115 -10.54 3.34 -6.95
C PHE A 115 -10.57 2.96 -5.46
N ALA A 116 -11.30 1.92 -5.10
CA ALA A 116 -11.42 1.47 -3.71
C ALA A 116 -10.08 0.99 -3.13
N VAL A 117 -9.34 0.16 -3.85
CA VAL A 117 -8.01 -0.29 -3.38
C VAL A 117 -7.05 0.89 -3.26
N CYS A 118 -6.97 1.74 -4.30
CA CYS A 118 -5.96 2.80 -4.37
C CYS A 118 -6.28 4.04 -3.51
N TRP A 119 -7.56 4.31 -3.18
CA TRP A 119 -7.96 5.44 -2.35
C TRP A 119 -8.53 5.01 -0.99
N TYR A 120 -9.60 4.19 -0.98
CA TYR A 120 -10.19 3.79 0.30
C TYR A 120 -9.22 2.94 1.12
N GLY A 121 -8.34 2.14 0.49
CA GLY A 121 -7.28 1.43 1.19
C GLY A 121 -6.38 2.36 2.00
N VAL A 122 -5.91 3.45 1.39
CA VAL A 122 -5.12 4.49 2.07
C VAL A 122 -5.91 5.14 3.20
N TYR A 123 -7.16 5.52 2.93
CA TYR A 123 -8.02 6.17 3.92
C TYR A 123 -8.36 5.25 5.11
N PHE A 124 -8.78 4.01 4.84
CA PHE A 124 -9.16 3.07 5.89
C PHE A 124 -7.97 2.69 6.77
N CYS A 125 -6.81 2.38 6.17
CA CYS A 125 -5.61 2.04 6.93
C CYS A 125 -5.12 3.26 7.74
N SER A 126 -5.08 4.46 7.15
CA SER A 126 -4.72 5.67 7.88
C SER A 126 -5.65 5.89 9.08
N ARG A 127 -6.95 5.71 8.89
CA ARG A 127 -7.93 5.90 9.95
C ARG A 127 -7.83 4.84 11.04
N ALA A 128 -7.68 3.57 10.66
CA ALA A 128 -7.60 2.46 11.60
C ALA A 128 -6.36 2.51 12.50
N PHE A 129 -5.20 2.88 11.94
CA PHE A 129 -3.94 2.93 12.67
C PHE A 129 -3.61 4.29 13.28
N MET A 130 -4.46 5.33 13.09
CA MET A 130 -4.14 6.69 13.55
C MET A 130 -3.91 6.78 15.05
N ASP A 131 -4.76 6.14 15.86
CA ASP A 131 -4.63 6.15 17.31
C ASP A 131 -3.33 5.47 17.77
N ALA A 132 -2.92 4.40 17.09
CA ALA A 132 -1.66 3.70 17.36
C ALA A 132 -0.43 4.52 16.94
N LEU A 133 -0.52 5.29 15.85
CA LEU A 133 0.52 6.25 15.46
C LEU A 133 0.64 7.38 16.48
N ILE A 134 -0.49 7.95 16.93
CA ILE A 134 -0.51 9.06 17.92
C ILE A 134 0.08 8.62 19.26
N LYS A 135 -0.10 7.37 19.66
CA LYS A 135 0.48 6.82 20.90
C LYS A 135 1.99 6.58 20.83
N SER A 136 2.57 6.56 19.66
CA SER A 136 4.02 6.39 19.52
C SER A 136 4.77 7.65 19.97
N ASP A 137 6.02 7.47 20.35
CA ASP A 137 6.95 8.57 20.63
C ASP A 137 7.31 9.37 19.36
N GLU A 138 7.30 8.70 18.22
CA GLU A 138 7.65 9.23 16.91
C GLU A 138 6.93 8.41 15.84
N GLY A 139 5.98 9.00 15.13
CA GLY A 139 5.19 8.32 14.12
C GLY A 139 5.36 8.90 12.71
N HIS A 140 5.27 8.04 11.70
CA HIS A 140 5.35 8.46 10.31
C HIS A 140 4.34 7.71 9.44
N LEU A 141 3.46 8.45 8.79
CA LEU A 141 2.52 7.96 7.80
C LEU A 141 3.11 8.16 6.40
N ILE A 142 3.27 7.09 5.64
CA ILE A 142 3.83 7.12 4.29
C ILE A 142 2.77 6.63 3.29
N ASN A 143 2.31 7.54 2.44
CA ASN A 143 1.28 7.24 1.43
C ASN A 143 1.91 7.11 0.05
N THR A 144 1.62 6.02 -0.65
CA THR A 144 2.07 5.79 -2.02
C THR A 144 1.01 6.26 -3.01
N SER A 145 1.30 7.41 -3.63
CA SER A 145 0.59 7.90 -4.80
C SER A 145 1.23 7.35 -6.09
N SER A 146 1.41 8.16 -7.09
CA SER A 146 2.05 7.87 -8.38
C SER A 146 2.37 9.18 -9.08
N VAL A 147 3.21 9.15 -10.11
CA VAL A 147 3.27 10.25 -11.09
C VAL A 147 1.89 10.55 -11.68
N ASN A 148 1.00 9.55 -11.76
CA ASN A 148 -0.40 9.73 -12.17
C ASN A 148 -1.24 10.53 -11.15
N GLY A 149 -0.78 10.70 -9.94
CA GLY A 149 -1.35 11.61 -8.94
C GLY A 149 -0.88 13.05 -9.11
N PHE A 150 0.05 13.31 -10.03
CA PHE A 150 0.51 14.63 -10.40
C PHE A 150 0.17 14.97 -11.86
N TRP A 151 0.27 13.99 -12.76
CA TRP A 151 0.01 14.14 -14.18
C TRP A 151 -0.83 12.97 -14.70
N ALA A 152 -2.11 13.20 -15.01
CA ALA A 152 -3.05 12.15 -15.42
C ALA A 152 -3.02 11.82 -16.91
N SER A 153 -2.54 12.74 -17.76
CA SER A 153 -2.52 12.55 -19.22
C SER A 153 -1.27 11.80 -19.65
N LEU A 154 -1.40 10.49 -19.84
CA LEU A 154 -0.30 9.59 -20.23
C LEU A 154 -0.18 9.38 -21.73
N GLY A 155 -1.08 9.97 -22.53
CA GLY A 155 -1.15 9.84 -23.97
C GLY A 155 -2.43 9.19 -24.48
N ASP A 156 -2.58 9.18 -25.79
CA ASP A 156 -3.76 8.64 -26.46
C ASP A 156 -3.88 7.12 -26.20
N GLY A 157 -5.08 6.68 -25.84
CA GLY A 157 -5.38 5.27 -25.62
C GLY A 157 -5.02 4.72 -24.22
N VAL A 158 -4.48 5.56 -23.32
CA VAL A 158 -4.10 5.16 -21.95
C VAL A 158 -4.86 6.00 -20.91
N PRO A 159 -6.16 5.74 -20.71
CA PRO A 159 -7.01 6.64 -19.93
C PRO A 159 -6.76 6.62 -18.44
N HIS A 160 -6.49 5.48 -17.80
CA HIS A 160 -6.25 5.30 -16.35
C HIS A 160 -7.17 6.12 -15.44
N THR A 161 -8.46 6.24 -15.77
CA THR A 161 -9.35 7.23 -15.14
C THR A 161 -9.57 7.00 -13.65
N SER A 162 -9.82 5.75 -13.22
CA SER A 162 -10.00 5.40 -11.81
C SER A 162 -8.70 5.52 -11.03
N TYR A 163 -7.61 4.99 -11.58
CA TYR A 163 -6.30 5.01 -10.96
C TYR A 163 -5.80 6.44 -10.73
N SER A 164 -5.83 7.27 -11.79
CA SER A 164 -5.40 8.66 -11.67
C SER A 164 -6.27 9.44 -10.68
N ALA A 165 -7.60 9.29 -10.71
CA ALA A 165 -8.49 9.92 -9.74
C ALA A 165 -8.14 9.53 -8.30
N ALA A 166 -7.90 8.24 -8.04
CA ALA A 166 -7.48 7.75 -6.72
C ALA A 166 -6.13 8.32 -6.28
N LYS A 167 -5.14 8.34 -7.18
CA LYS A 167 -3.79 8.81 -6.85
C LYS A 167 -3.71 10.34 -6.65
N PHE A 168 -4.55 11.13 -7.33
CA PHE A 168 -4.77 12.54 -7.01
C PHE A 168 -5.44 12.73 -5.64
N ALA A 169 -6.44 11.88 -5.30
CA ALA A 169 -7.06 11.91 -3.97
C ALA A 169 -6.03 11.62 -2.85
N VAL A 170 -5.16 10.62 -3.04
CA VAL A 170 -4.07 10.31 -2.08
C VAL A 170 -3.12 11.50 -1.92
N LYS A 171 -2.77 12.19 -3.01
CA LYS A 171 -1.92 13.38 -2.95
C LYS A 171 -2.59 14.49 -2.15
N GLY A 172 -3.82 14.87 -2.51
CA GLY A 172 -4.54 15.95 -1.81
C GLY A 172 -4.74 15.66 -0.32
N PHE A 173 -5.08 14.42 0.01
CA PHE A 173 -5.19 13.96 1.40
C PHE A 173 -3.87 14.08 2.16
N SER A 174 -2.76 13.60 1.59
CA SER A 174 -1.45 13.65 2.25
C SER A 174 -0.96 15.09 2.47
N GLU A 175 -1.18 15.99 1.51
CA GLU A 175 -0.85 17.40 1.64
C GLU A 175 -1.69 18.09 2.73
N ALA A 176 -2.97 17.75 2.84
CA ALA A 176 -3.84 18.27 3.92
C ALA A 176 -3.39 17.77 5.30
N LEU A 177 -2.99 16.51 5.41
CA LEU A 177 -2.48 15.93 6.67
C LEU A 177 -1.21 16.63 7.19
N LEU A 178 -0.36 17.20 6.32
CA LEU A 178 0.80 17.99 6.74
C LEU A 178 0.41 19.13 7.67
N ASN A 179 -0.71 19.81 7.38
CA ASN A 179 -1.18 20.91 8.20
C ASN A 179 -1.94 20.42 9.44
N ASP A 180 -2.68 19.34 9.30
CA ASP A 180 -3.41 18.73 10.42
C ASP A 180 -2.44 18.21 11.49
N PHE A 181 -1.42 17.45 11.11
CA PHE A 181 -0.42 16.91 12.05
C PHE A 181 0.37 18.02 12.74
N LYS A 182 0.74 19.10 12.04
CA LYS A 182 1.43 20.25 12.69
C LYS A 182 0.68 20.81 13.88
N VAL A 183 -0.65 20.77 13.85
CA VAL A 183 -1.51 21.33 14.89
C VAL A 183 -1.92 20.28 15.93
N ASN A 184 -2.34 19.12 15.47
CA ASN A 184 -3.04 18.16 16.32
C ASN A 184 -2.16 16.98 16.76
N ALA A 185 -1.05 16.71 16.06
CA ALA A 185 -0.11 15.61 16.37
C ALA A 185 1.32 15.98 15.90
N PRO A 186 2.00 16.99 16.48
CA PRO A 186 3.25 17.55 15.96
C PRO A 186 4.45 16.57 15.99
N HIS A 187 4.35 15.46 16.68
CA HIS A 187 5.33 14.37 16.70
C HIS A 187 5.16 13.39 15.53
N LEU A 188 4.07 13.52 14.76
CA LEU A 188 3.84 12.71 13.58
C LEU A 188 4.33 13.41 12.32
N ASN A 189 4.86 12.60 11.41
CA ASN A 189 5.22 13.03 10.06
C ASN A 189 4.31 12.37 9.03
N VAL A 190 4.17 13.01 7.88
CA VAL A 190 3.55 12.41 6.70
C VAL A 190 4.45 12.58 5.50
N SER A 191 4.60 11.53 4.71
CA SER A 191 5.31 11.55 3.42
C SER A 191 4.41 11.03 2.31
N LEU A 192 4.56 11.65 1.14
CA LEU A 192 3.94 11.23 -0.10
C LEU A 192 5.02 10.68 -1.04
N VAL A 193 4.91 9.43 -1.41
CA VAL A 193 5.79 8.79 -2.41
C VAL A 193 5.06 8.76 -3.74
N MET A 194 5.73 9.23 -4.80
CA MET A 194 5.14 9.34 -6.14
C MET A 194 6.02 8.57 -7.15
N PRO A 195 5.94 7.24 -7.18
CA PRO A 195 6.72 6.43 -8.10
C PRO A 195 6.35 6.72 -9.56
N GLY A 196 7.35 6.68 -10.42
CA GLY A 196 7.15 6.58 -11.86
C GLY A 196 6.88 5.13 -12.28
N HIS A 197 7.21 4.82 -13.53
CA HIS A 197 7.13 3.44 -14.01
C HIS A 197 8.26 2.63 -13.35
N ILE A 198 7.89 1.66 -12.54
CA ILE A 198 8.81 0.76 -11.84
C ILE A 198 8.45 -0.66 -12.28
N GLY A 199 9.45 -1.43 -12.71
CA GLY A 199 9.28 -2.83 -13.08
C GLY A 199 8.88 -3.69 -11.87
N THR A 200 7.59 -3.73 -11.56
CA THR A 200 6.99 -4.55 -10.50
C THR A 200 5.89 -5.43 -11.09
N ASP A 201 5.49 -6.46 -10.38
CA ASP A 201 4.42 -7.38 -10.78
C ASP A 201 3.01 -6.75 -10.68
N ILE A 202 2.90 -5.41 -10.59
CA ILE A 202 1.62 -4.72 -10.38
C ILE A 202 0.59 -5.06 -11.46
N SER A 203 1.01 -5.16 -12.72
CA SER A 203 0.11 -5.50 -13.83
C SER A 203 -0.41 -6.93 -13.74
N GLN A 204 0.48 -7.89 -13.41
CA GLN A 204 0.11 -9.30 -13.23
C GLN A 204 -0.81 -9.48 -12.02
N ASN A 205 -0.45 -8.89 -10.86
CA ASN A 205 -1.27 -8.95 -9.66
C ASN A 205 -2.62 -8.28 -9.85
N THR A 206 -2.68 -7.18 -10.61
CA THR A 206 -3.95 -6.53 -10.99
C THR A 206 -4.86 -7.49 -11.74
N GLY A 207 -4.34 -8.22 -12.74
CA GLY A 207 -5.09 -9.24 -13.47
C GLY A 207 -5.67 -10.30 -12.55
N ILE A 208 -4.87 -10.85 -11.62
CA ILE A 208 -5.31 -11.83 -10.64
C ILE A 208 -6.43 -11.28 -9.74
N ILE A 209 -6.25 -10.07 -9.20
CA ILE A 209 -7.19 -9.43 -8.27
C ILE A 209 -8.53 -9.07 -8.97
N LEU A 210 -8.48 -8.69 -10.23
CA LEU A 210 -9.66 -8.41 -11.05
C LEU A 210 -10.29 -9.66 -11.68
N GLY A 211 -9.72 -10.85 -11.42
CA GLY A 211 -10.21 -12.13 -11.97
C GLY A 211 -10.01 -12.25 -13.48
N LYS A 212 -9.13 -11.47 -14.08
CA LYS A 212 -8.79 -11.52 -15.50
C LYS A 212 -7.78 -12.64 -15.74
N ARG A 213 -8.07 -13.52 -16.68
CA ARG A 213 -7.14 -14.54 -17.15
C ARG A 213 -6.36 -14.00 -18.35
N PRO A 214 -5.13 -14.49 -18.62
CA PRO A 214 -4.35 -14.06 -19.79
C PRO A 214 -5.11 -14.18 -21.11
N GLU A 215 -6.02 -15.15 -21.22
CA GLU A 215 -6.89 -15.34 -22.39
C GLU A 215 -8.00 -14.29 -22.55
N ASP A 216 -8.32 -13.55 -21.50
CA ASP A 216 -9.36 -12.52 -21.50
C ASP A 216 -8.78 -11.12 -21.82
N LEU A 217 -7.45 -11.01 -21.98
CA LEU A 217 -6.74 -9.75 -22.20
C LEU A 217 -6.55 -9.46 -23.70
N ASP A 218 -6.70 -8.21 -24.09
CA ASP A 218 -6.37 -7.78 -25.45
C ASP A 218 -4.84 -7.69 -25.67
N GLU A 219 -4.42 -7.51 -26.93
CA GLU A 219 -2.99 -7.47 -27.31
C GLU A 219 -2.22 -6.33 -26.60
N ASN A 220 -2.88 -5.20 -26.34
CA ASN A 220 -2.26 -4.07 -25.64
C ASN A 220 -2.12 -4.33 -24.15
N GLU A 221 -3.13 -4.94 -23.54
CA GLU A 221 -3.09 -5.36 -22.13
C GLU A 221 -2.03 -6.44 -21.90
N LEU A 222 -1.91 -7.41 -22.83
CA LEU A 222 -0.86 -8.44 -22.82
C LEU A 222 0.55 -7.85 -22.99
N GLN A 223 0.69 -6.78 -23.75
CA GLN A 223 1.99 -6.10 -23.92
C GLN A 223 2.38 -5.33 -22.67
N LEU A 224 1.44 -4.66 -22.01
CA LEU A 224 1.66 -3.97 -20.73
C LEU A 224 2.01 -4.93 -19.57
N MET A 225 1.61 -6.21 -19.67
CA MET A 225 2.00 -7.24 -18.68
C MET A 225 3.42 -7.79 -18.90
N LYS A 226 4.04 -7.50 -20.04
CA LYS A 226 5.40 -8.00 -20.40
C LYS A 226 6.49 -6.95 -20.19
N GLU A 227 6.13 -5.70 -20.01
CA GLU A 227 7.01 -4.58 -19.69
C GLU A 227 7.09 -4.31 -18.18
#